data_bed54e59cbd671700f0f976e89680097
#
_entry.id   bed54e59cbd671700f0f976e89680097
#
_cell.length_a   1.000
_cell.length_b   1.000
_cell.length_c   1.000
_cell.angle_alpha   90.00
_cell.angle_beta   90.00
_cell.angle_gamma   90.00
#
_symmetry.space_group_name_H-M   'P 1'
#
loop_
_entity.id
_entity.type
_entity.pdbx_description
1 polymer ?
#
loop_
_entity_poly.entity_id
_entity_poly.type
_entity_poly.pdbx_seq_one_letter_code
_entity_poly.pdbx_strand_id
1 'polypeptide(L)'
;MRRHLRSRYGRGFTLLELAVVMFIMGLVMLIAMPYFGGLQGSQLKSEARRLASRTNYLYEEAGAQKVLLRLTFDLDHNGYWITRMDPIAPRPRFVPETGPAGGPVKLPANVHLRDVWVEGIGDLRRGTISSQFYPGGTADAALIHLADNAGMVFTLAINPYNGRAAIARGDLSREAMAALPL
;
A
#
# COMPACT_ATOMS: atom_id res chain seq x y z
N MET A 1 28.60 -49.75 -56.56
CA MET A 1 28.17 -48.45 -56.04
C MET A 1 28.05 -48.56 -54.53
N ARG A 2 29.06 -48.20 -53.73
CA ARG A 2 29.07 -48.27 -52.26
C ARG A 2 28.83 -46.85 -51.71
N ARG A 3 27.67 -46.58 -51.05
CA ARG A 3 27.37 -45.36 -50.38
C ARG A 3 28.05 -45.37 -49.00
N HIS A 4 29.04 -44.46 -48.76
CA HIS A 4 29.59 -44.18 -47.46
C HIS A 4 28.55 -43.42 -46.62
N LEU A 5 28.02 -44.08 -45.59
CA LEU A 5 27.26 -43.39 -44.53
C LEU A 5 28.28 -42.67 -43.62
N ARG A 6 28.27 -41.32 -43.69
CA ARG A 6 29.02 -40.47 -42.74
C ARG A 6 28.30 -40.58 -41.38
N SER A 7 28.93 -41.28 -40.46
CA SER A 7 28.57 -41.26 -39.04
C SER A 7 28.75 -39.81 -38.52
N ARG A 8 27.62 -39.17 -38.16
CA ARG A 8 27.63 -37.92 -37.43
C ARG A 8 28.01 -38.28 -35.98
N TYR A 9 29.23 -38.00 -35.56
CA TYR A 9 29.64 -38.06 -34.18
C TYR A 9 28.80 -37.03 -33.37
N GLY A 10 27.84 -37.52 -32.61
CA GLY A 10 27.15 -36.73 -31.59
C GLY A 10 28.15 -36.34 -30.50
N ARG A 11 28.48 -35.06 -30.40
CA ARG A 11 29.27 -34.53 -29.27
C ARG A 11 28.40 -34.66 -28.01
N GLY A 12 28.71 -35.58 -27.15
CA GLY A 12 28.15 -35.68 -25.82
C GLY A 12 28.70 -34.58 -24.92
N PHE A 13 27.89 -34.04 -24.05
CA PHE A 13 28.29 -33.09 -23.00
C PHE A 13 29.32 -33.76 -22.06
N THR A 14 30.40 -33.05 -21.75
CA THR A 14 31.38 -33.53 -20.77
C THR A 14 30.88 -33.20 -19.34
N LEU A 15 31.26 -34.06 -18.37
CA LEU A 15 30.95 -33.78 -16.95
C LEU A 15 31.53 -32.43 -16.50
N LEU A 16 32.67 -32.02 -17.04
CA LEU A 16 33.29 -30.72 -16.76
C LEU A 16 32.40 -29.57 -17.27
N GLU A 17 31.84 -29.69 -18.47
CA GLU A 17 30.97 -28.66 -19.06
C GLU A 17 29.68 -28.48 -18.25
N LEU A 18 29.13 -29.59 -17.77
CA LEU A 18 27.93 -29.55 -16.87
C LEU A 18 28.31 -28.88 -15.53
N ALA A 19 29.46 -29.21 -14.95
CA ALA A 19 29.92 -28.61 -13.72
C ALA A 19 30.12 -27.10 -13.84
N VAL A 20 30.72 -26.65 -14.94
CA VAL A 20 30.94 -25.23 -15.23
C VAL A 20 29.63 -24.48 -15.43
N VAL A 21 28.67 -25.05 -16.16
CA VAL A 21 27.34 -24.46 -16.37
C VAL A 21 26.60 -24.31 -15.04
N MET A 22 26.61 -25.35 -14.19
CA MET A 22 25.97 -25.29 -12.87
C MET A 22 26.63 -24.25 -11.97
N PHE A 23 27.96 -24.12 -12.01
CA PHE A 23 28.68 -23.10 -11.27
C PHE A 23 28.29 -21.69 -11.71
N ILE A 24 28.27 -21.44 -13.03
CA ILE A 24 27.87 -20.14 -13.60
C ILE A 24 26.41 -19.83 -13.24
N MET A 25 25.49 -20.80 -13.35
CA MET A 25 24.09 -20.63 -12.95
C MET A 25 23.95 -20.29 -11.47
N GLY A 26 24.72 -20.95 -10.59
CA GLY A 26 24.77 -20.63 -9.16
C GLY A 26 25.25 -19.20 -8.90
N LEU A 27 26.28 -18.77 -9.61
CA LEU A 27 26.83 -17.41 -9.48
C LEU A 27 25.83 -16.34 -9.97
N VAL A 28 25.15 -16.60 -11.08
CA VAL A 28 24.09 -15.72 -11.60
C VAL A 28 22.91 -15.63 -10.62
N MET A 29 22.48 -16.75 -10.04
CA MET A 29 21.40 -16.75 -9.02
C MET A 29 21.81 -15.94 -7.78
N LEU A 30 23.05 -16.04 -7.33
CA LEU A 30 23.55 -15.30 -6.17
C LEU A 30 23.49 -13.77 -6.37
N ILE A 31 23.76 -13.31 -7.60
CA ILE A 31 23.69 -11.89 -7.98
C ILE A 31 22.24 -11.45 -8.23
N ALA A 32 21.40 -12.32 -8.78
CA ALA A 32 20.01 -11.99 -9.13
C ALA A 32 19.08 -11.94 -7.91
N MET A 33 19.34 -12.74 -6.87
CA MET A 33 18.48 -12.87 -5.69
C MET A 33 18.13 -11.53 -4.99
N PRO A 34 19.08 -10.57 -4.77
CA PRO A 34 18.76 -9.29 -4.16
C PRO A 34 17.87 -8.39 -5.03
N TYR A 35 17.83 -8.57 -6.34
CA TYR A 35 16.99 -7.77 -7.23
C TYR A 35 15.49 -8.12 -7.12
N PHE A 36 15.16 -9.34 -6.75
CA PHE A 36 13.74 -9.76 -6.56
C PHE A 36 13.13 -9.20 -5.27
N GLY A 37 13.94 -8.93 -4.23
CA GLY A 37 13.48 -8.30 -2.99
C GLY A 37 13.14 -6.81 -3.12
N GLY A 38 13.76 -6.10 -4.05
CA GLY A 38 13.58 -4.65 -4.24
C GLY A 38 12.23 -4.24 -4.83
N LEU A 39 11.58 -5.14 -5.58
CA LEU A 39 10.29 -4.88 -6.22
C LEU A 39 9.12 -4.85 -5.22
N GLN A 40 9.19 -5.62 -4.14
CA GLN A 40 8.12 -5.69 -3.15
C GLN A 40 8.03 -4.41 -2.31
N GLY A 41 9.15 -3.88 -1.83
CA GLY A 41 9.18 -2.63 -1.08
C GLY A 41 8.77 -1.39 -1.89
N SER A 42 8.90 -1.44 -3.23
CA SER A 42 8.48 -0.35 -4.10
C SER A 42 6.97 -0.23 -4.19
N GLN A 43 6.22 -1.34 -4.19
CA GLN A 43 4.75 -1.35 -4.23
C GLN A 43 4.16 -0.84 -2.91
N LEU A 44 4.65 -1.32 -1.77
CA LEU A 44 4.21 -0.84 -0.46
C LEU A 44 4.40 0.68 -0.33
N LYS A 45 5.57 1.19 -0.71
CA LYS A 45 5.85 2.64 -0.72
C LYS A 45 4.93 3.41 -1.67
N SER A 46 4.62 2.84 -2.84
CA SER A 46 3.71 3.43 -3.82
C SER A 46 2.29 3.52 -3.27
N GLU A 47 1.78 2.46 -2.65
CA GLU A 47 0.44 2.45 -2.05
C GLU A 47 0.34 3.38 -0.84
N ALA A 48 1.37 3.45 0.00
CA ALA A 48 1.43 4.42 1.10
C ALA A 48 1.36 5.86 0.58
N ARG A 49 2.11 6.19 -0.48
CA ARG A 49 2.06 7.52 -1.12
C ARG A 49 0.71 7.80 -1.76
N ARG A 50 0.10 6.82 -2.41
CA ARG A 50 -1.23 6.95 -3.02
C ARG A 50 -2.29 7.23 -1.97
N LEU A 51 -2.24 6.52 -0.84
CA LEU A 51 -3.14 6.76 0.28
C LEU A 51 -2.93 8.16 0.87
N ALA A 52 -1.69 8.59 1.08
CA ALA A 52 -1.39 9.93 1.57
C ALA A 52 -1.89 11.03 0.63
N SER A 53 -1.70 10.88 -0.68
CA SER A 53 -2.22 11.84 -1.66
C SER A 53 -3.75 11.91 -1.63
N ARG A 54 -4.43 10.79 -1.44
CA ARG A 54 -5.89 10.77 -1.28
C ARG A 54 -6.34 11.43 0.02
N THR A 55 -5.63 11.20 1.11
CA THR A 55 -5.89 11.84 2.40
C THR A 55 -5.76 13.36 2.30
N ASN A 56 -4.70 13.86 1.67
CA ASN A 56 -4.51 15.29 1.44
C ASN A 56 -5.61 15.88 0.55
N TYR A 57 -6.00 15.17 -0.52
CA TYR A 57 -7.12 15.56 -1.36
C TYR A 57 -8.43 15.65 -0.56
N LEU A 58 -8.71 14.70 0.33
CA LEU A 58 -9.93 14.71 1.15
C LEU A 58 -9.98 15.92 2.07
N TYR A 59 -8.87 16.28 2.66
CA TYR A 59 -8.78 17.47 3.50
C TYR A 59 -9.10 18.74 2.72
N GLU A 60 -8.47 18.91 1.55
CA GLU A 60 -8.70 20.08 0.69
C GLU A 60 -10.14 20.13 0.18
N GLU A 61 -10.69 18.98 -0.23
CA GLU A 61 -12.04 18.85 -0.77
C GLU A 61 -13.11 19.10 0.29
N ALA A 62 -12.93 18.57 1.52
CA ALA A 62 -13.84 18.83 2.64
C ALA A 62 -13.93 20.32 2.97
N GLY A 63 -12.78 21.02 2.95
CA GLY A 63 -12.73 22.46 3.15
C GLY A 63 -13.33 23.28 2.02
N ALA A 64 -13.04 22.88 0.77
CA ALA A 64 -13.49 23.60 -0.43
C ALA A 64 -15.02 23.45 -0.65
N GLN A 65 -15.54 22.25 -0.57
CA GLN A 65 -16.96 21.97 -0.75
C GLN A 65 -17.82 22.19 0.52
N LYS A 66 -17.19 22.44 1.66
CA LYS A 66 -17.87 22.56 2.96
C LYS A 66 -18.73 21.33 3.30
N VAL A 67 -18.22 20.15 3.00
CA VAL A 67 -18.87 18.87 3.28
C VAL A 67 -18.02 18.00 4.18
N LEU A 68 -18.67 17.15 4.96
CA LEU A 68 -18.00 16.12 5.75
C LEU A 68 -17.66 14.93 4.84
N LEU A 69 -16.36 14.65 4.72
CA LEU A 69 -15.86 13.47 4.00
C LEU A 69 -15.38 12.41 5.00
N ARG A 70 -15.47 11.16 4.60
CA ARG A 70 -15.07 10.01 5.42
C ARG A 70 -14.24 9.05 4.59
N LEU A 71 -13.06 8.73 5.10
CA LEU A 71 -12.20 7.67 4.60
C LEU A 71 -12.41 6.42 5.45
N THR A 72 -12.97 5.38 4.85
CA THR A 72 -13.28 4.11 5.52
C THR A 72 -12.31 3.05 5.07
N PHE A 73 -11.69 2.35 6.03
CA PHE A 73 -10.80 1.23 5.83
C PHE A 73 -11.52 -0.07 6.14
N ASP A 74 -11.39 -1.06 5.27
CA ASP A 74 -11.86 -2.43 5.45
C ASP A 74 -10.65 -3.35 5.55
N LEU A 75 -10.37 -3.78 6.78
CA LEU A 75 -9.21 -4.61 7.07
C LEU A 75 -9.45 -6.08 6.67
N ASP A 76 -10.71 -6.52 6.62
CA ASP A 76 -11.06 -7.89 6.23
C ASP A 76 -10.95 -8.10 4.71
N HIS A 77 -11.33 -7.08 3.91
CA HIS A 77 -11.26 -7.14 2.45
C HIS A 77 -10.06 -6.40 1.86
N ASN A 78 -9.18 -5.88 2.72
CA ASN A 78 -7.94 -5.23 2.37
C ASN A 78 -8.13 -4.07 1.36
N GLY A 79 -8.98 -3.14 1.74
CA GLY A 79 -9.35 -2.02 0.88
C GLY A 79 -9.80 -0.78 1.65
N TYR A 80 -10.08 0.27 0.93
CA TYR A 80 -10.64 1.49 1.49
C TYR A 80 -11.47 2.25 0.46
N TRP A 81 -12.41 3.06 0.92
CA TRP A 81 -13.26 3.91 0.08
C TRP A 81 -13.58 5.21 0.76
N ILE A 82 -14.11 6.14 -0.03
CA ILE A 82 -14.47 7.48 0.41
C ILE A 82 -15.98 7.64 0.30
N THR A 83 -16.55 8.23 1.33
CA THR A 83 -17.96 8.64 1.36
C THR A 83 -18.07 10.10 1.77
N ARG A 84 -19.13 10.76 1.30
CA ARG A 84 -19.48 12.13 1.66
C ARG A 84 -20.80 12.18 2.40
N MET A 85 -20.94 13.11 3.31
CA MET A 85 -22.22 13.42 3.92
C MET A 85 -23.12 14.07 2.86
N ASP A 86 -24.31 13.51 2.65
CA ASP A 86 -25.30 14.10 1.77
C ASP A 86 -26.02 15.25 2.52
N PRO A 87 -25.81 16.53 2.10
CA PRO A 87 -26.37 17.68 2.80
C PRO A 87 -27.86 17.87 2.53
N ILE A 88 -28.40 17.23 1.49
CA ILE A 88 -29.78 17.44 1.02
C ILE A 88 -30.72 16.35 1.56
N ALA A 89 -30.17 15.23 2.04
CA ALA A 89 -30.95 14.13 2.54
C ALA A 89 -31.78 14.55 3.77
N PRO A 90 -33.05 14.11 3.89
CA PRO A 90 -33.92 14.41 5.07
C PRO A 90 -33.30 13.90 6.39
N ARG A 91 -32.46 12.89 6.31
CA ARG A 91 -31.61 12.40 7.43
C ARG A 91 -30.17 12.34 6.97
N PRO A 92 -29.23 12.77 7.83
CA PRO A 92 -27.82 12.69 7.49
C PRO A 92 -27.41 11.25 7.10
N ARG A 93 -26.86 11.10 5.90
CA ARG A 93 -26.38 9.80 5.41
C ARG A 93 -25.10 9.98 4.62
N PHE A 94 -24.23 8.99 4.68
CA PHE A 94 -23.05 8.94 3.85
C PHE A 94 -23.36 8.24 2.52
N VAL A 95 -22.96 8.88 1.43
CA VAL A 95 -23.06 8.35 0.06
C VAL A 95 -21.67 8.21 -0.53
N PRO A 96 -21.44 7.30 -1.49
CA PRO A 96 -20.15 7.18 -2.16
C PRO A 96 -19.71 8.52 -2.75
N GLU A 97 -18.41 8.84 -2.57
CA GLU A 97 -17.81 10.00 -3.24
C GLU A 97 -17.57 9.68 -4.72
N THR A 98 -18.01 10.58 -5.61
CA THR A 98 -17.94 10.42 -7.07
C THR A 98 -16.81 11.25 -7.71
N GLY A 99 -16.08 12.03 -6.92
CA GLY A 99 -14.95 12.86 -7.39
C GLY A 99 -13.74 12.02 -7.85
N PRO A 100 -12.67 12.69 -8.28
CA PRO A 100 -11.47 12.04 -8.84
C PRO A 100 -10.79 11.04 -7.90
N ALA A 101 -10.92 11.26 -6.59
CA ALA A 101 -10.42 10.33 -5.57
C ALA A 101 -11.49 9.35 -5.07
N GLY A 102 -12.73 9.48 -5.53
CA GLY A 102 -13.85 8.61 -5.17
C GLY A 102 -13.65 7.18 -5.70
N GLY A 103 -14.48 6.29 -5.23
CA GLY A 103 -14.46 4.89 -5.59
C GLY A 103 -13.59 4.04 -4.67
N PRO A 104 -14.00 2.75 -4.51
CA PRO A 104 -13.30 1.80 -3.67
C PRO A 104 -11.93 1.46 -4.26
N VAL A 105 -10.94 1.33 -3.38
CA VAL A 105 -9.60 0.86 -3.72
C VAL A 105 -9.35 -0.44 -3.02
N LYS A 106 -8.98 -1.46 -3.76
CA LYS A 106 -8.45 -2.71 -3.23
C LYS A 106 -6.93 -2.66 -3.31
N LEU A 107 -6.26 -2.95 -2.21
CA LEU A 107 -4.81 -3.03 -2.17
C LEU A 107 -4.30 -4.26 -2.93
N PRO A 108 -3.10 -4.20 -3.52
CA PRO A 108 -2.46 -5.36 -4.16
C PRO A 108 -2.27 -6.51 -3.16
N ALA A 109 -2.22 -7.74 -3.66
CA ALA A 109 -2.14 -8.95 -2.82
C ALA A 109 -0.91 -9.04 -1.91
N ASN A 110 0.15 -8.31 -2.23
CA ASN A 110 1.38 -8.24 -1.44
C ASN A 110 1.42 -7.06 -0.46
N VAL A 111 0.38 -6.21 -0.43
CA VAL A 111 0.25 -5.07 0.50
C VAL A 111 -1.05 -5.21 1.26
N HIS A 112 -1.00 -5.08 2.58
CA HIS A 112 -2.19 -5.21 3.40
C HIS A 112 -2.25 -4.12 4.49
N LEU A 113 -3.49 -3.77 4.86
CA LEU A 113 -3.79 -3.00 6.05
C LEU A 113 -3.54 -3.90 7.27
N ARG A 114 -2.47 -3.62 8.03
CA ARG A 114 -2.12 -4.41 9.22
C ARG A 114 -3.02 -4.05 10.40
N ASP A 115 -3.12 -2.78 10.68
CA ASP A 115 -3.97 -2.19 11.70
C ASP A 115 -4.22 -0.71 11.40
N VAL A 116 -5.29 -0.16 11.94
CA VAL A 116 -5.66 1.25 11.84
C VAL A 116 -6.13 1.73 13.20
N TRP A 117 -5.54 2.80 13.66
CA TRP A 117 -5.98 3.55 14.83
C TRP A 117 -6.62 4.86 14.42
N VAL A 118 -7.75 5.19 15.04
CA VAL A 118 -8.43 6.48 14.88
C VAL A 118 -8.75 7.03 16.26
N GLU A 119 -8.51 8.31 16.47
CA GLU A 119 -8.82 9.00 17.73
C GLU A 119 -10.31 8.86 18.08
N GLY A 120 -10.59 8.55 19.35
CA GLY A 120 -11.94 8.33 19.84
C GLY A 120 -12.55 6.96 19.50
N ILE A 121 -11.93 6.17 18.59
CA ILE A 121 -12.39 4.82 18.24
C ILE A 121 -11.45 3.75 18.79
N GLY A 122 -10.13 3.96 18.67
CA GLY A 122 -9.10 3.02 19.10
C GLY A 122 -8.44 2.27 17.94
N ASP A 123 -7.70 1.20 18.28
CA ASP A 123 -6.99 0.34 17.32
C ASP A 123 -7.88 -0.79 16.81
N LEU A 124 -7.97 -0.95 15.50
CA LEU A 124 -8.61 -2.08 14.86
C LEU A 124 -7.63 -2.85 13.96
N ARG A 125 -7.74 -4.19 14.00
CA ARG A 125 -7.02 -5.12 13.13
C ARG A 125 -7.95 -5.93 12.23
N ARG A 126 -9.27 -5.81 12.43
CA ARG A 126 -10.32 -6.47 11.64
C ARG A 126 -11.55 -5.59 11.58
N GLY A 127 -12.41 -5.84 10.61
CA GLY A 127 -13.62 -5.07 10.41
C GLY A 127 -13.36 -3.76 9.70
N THR A 128 -14.24 -2.77 9.95
CA THR A 128 -14.17 -1.46 9.31
C THR A 128 -13.99 -0.34 10.31
N ILE A 129 -13.14 0.62 9.97
CA ILE A 129 -12.89 1.83 10.77
C ILE A 129 -12.82 3.02 9.84
N SER A 130 -13.24 4.19 10.32
CA SER A 130 -13.30 5.39 9.49
C SER A 130 -12.67 6.59 10.19
N SER A 131 -11.96 7.42 9.41
CA SER A 131 -11.48 8.74 9.79
C SER A 131 -12.24 9.81 9.02
N GLN A 132 -12.61 10.89 9.68
CA GLN A 132 -13.45 11.96 9.12
C GLN A 132 -12.62 13.22 8.85
N PHE A 133 -13.00 13.94 7.78
CA PHE A 133 -12.44 15.21 7.36
C PHE A 133 -13.56 16.25 7.39
N TYR A 134 -13.37 17.26 8.22
CA TYR A 134 -14.42 18.21 8.55
C TYR A 134 -14.37 19.46 7.66
N PRO A 135 -15.53 20.09 7.39
CA PRO A 135 -15.61 21.31 6.58
C PRO A 135 -14.80 22.49 7.13
N GLY A 136 -14.51 22.44 8.44
CA GLY A 136 -13.73 23.45 9.14
C GLY A 136 -12.21 23.39 8.94
N GLY A 137 -11.71 22.39 8.20
CA GLY A 137 -10.27 22.23 7.98
C GLY A 137 -9.56 21.50 9.11
N THR A 138 -10.25 20.51 9.72
CA THR A 138 -9.69 19.55 10.69
C THR A 138 -10.00 18.12 10.24
N ALA A 139 -9.34 17.15 10.83
CA ALA A 139 -9.60 15.73 10.59
C ALA A 139 -9.50 14.93 11.89
N ASP A 140 -9.99 13.70 11.90
CA ASP A 140 -9.69 12.79 13.00
C ASP A 140 -8.20 12.40 12.91
N ALA A 141 -7.49 12.44 14.02
CA ALA A 141 -6.14 11.89 14.09
C ALA A 141 -6.19 10.38 13.82
N ALA A 142 -5.34 9.90 12.94
CA ALA A 142 -5.30 8.48 12.62
C ALA A 142 -3.88 8.00 12.29
N LEU A 143 -3.61 6.72 12.61
CA LEU A 143 -2.43 5.98 12.21
C LEU A 143 -2.85 4.77 11.41
N ILE A 144 -2.32 4.63 10.22
CA ILE A 144 -2.60 3.53 9.32
C ILE A 144 -1.29 2.79 9.04
N HIS A 145 -1.21 1.53 9.44
CA HIS A 145 -0.07 0.67 9.18
C HIS A 145 -0.33 -0.20 7.95
N LEU A 146 0.45 0.08 6.90
CA LEU A 146 0.52 -0.75 5.72
C LEU A 146 1.72 -1.67 5.83
N ALA A 147 1.55 -2.96 5.56
CA ALA A 147 2.63 -3.93 5.57
C ALA A 147 2.66 -4.73 4.27
N ASP A 148 3.84 -5.24 3.92
CA ASP A 148 4.00 -6.21 2.84
C ASP A 148 4.22 -7.63 3.39
N ASN A 149 4.20 -8.60 2.48
CA ASN A 149 4.43 -10.01 2.84
C ASN A 149 5.87 -10.31 3.31
N ALA A 150 6.80 -9.37 3.14
CA ALA A 150 8.17 -9.47 3.64
C ALA A 150 8.32 -8.89 5.06
N GLY A 151 7.23 -8.36 5.65
CA GLY A 151 7.23 -7.77 7.00
C GLY A 151 7.70 -6.32 7.04
N MET A 152 7.90 -5.66 5.90
CA MET A 152 8.17 -4.23 5.86
C MET A 152 6.88 -3.47 6.18
N VAL A 153 6.99 -2.41 6.99
CA VAL A 153 5.85 -1.58 7.40
C VAL A 153 6.09 -0.13 6.99
N PHE A 154 5.04 0.54 6.54
CA PHE A 154 4.94 1.98 6.44
C PHE A 154 3.76 2.46 7.29
N THR A 155 4.00 3.50 8.06
CA THR A 155 2.97 4.19 8.83
C THR A 155 2.58 5.47 8.12
N LEU A 156 1.28 5.63 7.90
CA LEU A 156 0.67 6.89 7.48
C LEU A 156 0.00 7.52 8.70
N ALA A 157 0.42 8.74 9.04
CA ALA A 157 -0.13 9.51 10.14
C ALA A 157 -0.95 10.68 9.60
N ILE A 158 -2.20 10.83 10.04
CA ILE A 158 -3.08 11.95 9.69
C ILE A 158 -3.04 12.97 10.82
N ASN A 159 -2.61 14.20 10.49
CA ASN A 159 -2.60 15.30 11.44
C ASN A 159 -4.01 15.87 11.61
N PRO A 160 -4.55 15.92 12.84
CA PRO A 160 -5.91 16.40 13.07
C PRO A 160 -6.10 17.89 12.76
N TYR A 161 -5.06 18.70 12.89
CA TYR A 161 -5.17 20.18 12.77
C TYR A 161 -5.13 20.67 11.34
N ASN A 162 -4.41 19.96 10.45
CA ASN A 162 -4.26 20.37 9.06
C ASN A 162 -4.63 19.28 8.06
N GLY A 163 -5.12 18.11 8.54
CA GLY A 163 -5.54 16.97 7.74
C GLY A 163 -4.47 16.35 6.84
N ARG A 164 -3.22 16.82 6.93
CA ARG A 164 -2.13 16.32 6.10
C ARG A 164 -1.68 14.96 6.57
N ALA A 165 -1.33 14.13 5.60
CA ALA A 165 -0.78 12.81 5.85
C ALA A 165 0.73 12.81 5.72
N ALA A 166 1.42 12.39 6.78
CA ALA A 166 2.84 12.08 6.75
C ALA A 166 3.06 10.58 6.61
N ILE A 167 4.11 10.19 5.87
CA ILE A 167 4.50 8.80 5.68
C ILE A 167 5.87 8.60 6.33
N ALA A 168 5.96 7.57 7.15
CA ALA A 168 7.23 7.13 7.71
C ALA A 168 7.43 5.63 7.47
N ARG A 169 8.69 5.23 7.34
CA ARG A 169 9.06 3.82 7.26
C ARG A 169 9.14 3.25 8.68
N GLY A 170 8.54 2.10 8.87
CA GLY A 170 8.48 1.39 10.14
C GLY A 170 7.13 1.52 10.82
N ASP A 171 7.05 0.91 11.99
CA ASP A 171 5.90 0.91 12.88
C ASP A 171 6.03 2.09 13.85
N LEU A 172 5.32 3.18 13.59
CA LEU A 172 5.33 4.34 14.46
C LEU A 172 4.21 4.25 15.49
N SER A 173 4.57 4.49 16.73
CA SER A 173 3.61 4.62 17.82
C SER A 173 2.90 5.98 17.80
N ARG A 174 1.83 6.11 18.57
CA ARG A 174 1.09 7.37 18.74
C ARG A 174 1.96 8.49 19.31
N GLU A 175 2.88 8.16 20.22
CA GLU A 175 3.81 9.10 20.82
C GLU A 175 4.80 9.62 19.77
N ALA A 176 5.27 8.75 18.89
CA ALA A 176 6.16 9.12 17.79
C ALA A 176 5.46 10.00 16.74
N MET A 177 4.13 9.84 16.55
CA MET A 177 3.35 10.72 15.66
C MET A 177 3.42 12.19 16.10
N ALA A 178 3.33 12.46 17.39
CA ALA A 178 3.37 13.82 17.93
C ALA A 178 4.72 14.53 17.68
N ALA A 179 5.78 13.76 17.43
CA ALA A 179 7.12 14.26 17.14
C ALA A 179 7.41 14.44 15.63
N LEU A 180 6.50 14.01 14.76
CA LEU A 180 6.66 14.20 13.32
C LEU A 180 6.42 15.68 12.96
N PRO A 181 7.23 16.26 12.06
CA PRO A 181 6.97 17.57 11.49
C PRO A 181 5.78 17.47 10.53
N LEU A 182 4.57 17.58 11.06
CA LEU A 182 3.30 17.46 10.35
C LEU A 182 2.76 18.82 9.93
#